data_d9aef66ee86b516cfec6127e192f3289
#
_entry.id   d9aef66ee86b516cfec6127e192f3289
#
_cell.length_a   1.000
_cell.length_b   1.000
_cell.length_c   1.000
_cell.angle_alpha   90.00
_cell.angle_beta   90.00
_cell.angle_gamma   90.00
#
_symmetry.space_group_name_H-M   'P 1'
#
loop_
_entity.id
_entity.type
_entity.pdbx_description
1 polymer ?
#
loop_
_entity_poly.entity_id
_entity_poly.type
_entity_poly.pdbx_seq_one_letter_code
_entity_poly.pdbx_strand_id
1 'polypeptide(L)'
;MGNQKETQKNPQYKYASTREKLCFGIGAIGKDAICNLVGAFLMLYFTDTLYLAPAFVGVLFFVARIWDAINDPMMGMIVDNTHTRFGKFRIWLVIGTLVNSVVFVLLFHSFNLSGTALYVYVSVMYILYGMTYTIMDVPYWSWLPNLTNDPHEREKVSVIPRFFASLAGFSVATFGLYIINYLNKVAGESNLYAEKGYTLFAIIIAVIFIVTIGITVFNVKEESTLGISAEKTSLKQAFQVIVKNDQLLAFIGLLLTFNLCTQLAKSFAVYYFKCVCHDEYLYSIFGFAIIAEMAGLLFFPKIAEKISREKVYAFACGLPIVGFVLLGAAGYVAPQSKVLVIVCCALLFFGSGLSLGVTTCCMADVIDYGEVKFGVRNESVTCSAQTFLMKTATAAAGGLTGIGLQIVGYNAKAVTQSVATVMGIRVLMIVIPIILALASFGIYKKYYTLKGEKMEEITRKVNEMHAKKQTA
;
A
#
# COMPACT_ATOMS: atom_id res chain seq x y z
N MET A 1 22.26 -33.02 -10.69
CA MET A 1 22.91 -33.14 -9.37
C MET A 1 23.44 -31.77 -8.98
N GLY A 2 22.65 -30.96 -8.33
CA GLY A 2 22.99 -29.60 -7.92
C GLY A 2 23.40 -29.61 -6.47
N ASN A 3 24.65 -29.30 -6.20
CA ASN A 3 25.19 -29.04 -4.85
C ASN A 3 24.41 -27.88 -4.23
N GLN A 4 23.50 -28.18 -3.30
CA GLN A 4 23.08 -27.23 -2.28
C GLN A 4 24.30 -26.98 -1.38
N LYS A 5 25.00 -25.87 -1.61
CA LYS A 5 25.89 -25.31 -0.59
C LYS A 5 25.00 -24.96 0.61
N GLU A 6 24.94 -25.82 1.60
CA GLU A 6 24.52 -25.42 2.95
C GLU A 6 25.43 -24.27 3.36
N THR A 7 24.87 -23.06 3.36
CA THR A 7 25.55 -21.88 3.88
C THR A 7 25.84 -22.15 5.34
N GLN A 8 27.09 -22.40 5.71
CA GLN A 8 27.51 -22.56 7.10
C GLN A 8 27.03 -21.37 7.88
N LYS A 9 26.10 -21.60 8.81
CA LYS A 9 25.57 -20.56 9.70
C LYS A 9 26.72 -20.05 10.56
N ASN A 10 27.03 -18.76 10.44
CA ASN A 10 28.03 -18.13 11.29
C ASN A 10 27.50 -18.11 12.74
N PRO A 11 28.20 -18.70 13.72
CA PRO A 11 27.73 -18.78 15.11
C PRO A 11 27.57 -17.42 15.80
N GLN A 12 28.09 -16.35 15.21
CA GLN A 12 27.91 -14.97 15.71
C GLN A 12 26.56 -14.36 15.34
N TYR A 13 25.80 -14.99 14.42
CA TYR A 13 24.52 -14.47 13.99
C TYR A 13 23.35 -15.28 14.58
N LYS A 14 22.33 -14.56 15.02
CA LYS A 14 21.05 -15.15 15.35
C LYS A 14 20.27 -15.40 14.06
N TYR A 15 19.76 -16.61 13.93
CA TYR A 15 18.90 -17.01 12.81
C TYR A 15 17.50 -17.31 13.32
N ALA A 16 16.49 -16.69 12.70
CA ALA A 16 15.10 -17.07 12.97
C ALA A 16 14.82 -18.48 12.44
N SER A 17 14.12 -19.29 13.22
CA SER A 17 13.66 -20.60 12.75
C SER A 17 12.63 -20.46 11.63
N THR A 18 12.49 -21.49 10.80
CA THR A 18 11.45 -21.50 9.75
C THR A 18 10.05 -21.32 10.33
N ARG A 19 9.81 -21.91 11.51
CA ARG A 19 8.55 -21.75 12.25
C ARG A 19 8.31 -20.29 12.64
N GLU A 20 9.30 -19.61 13.21
CA GLU A 20 9.19 -18.20 13.59
C GLU A 20 8.92 -17.30 12.39
N LYS A 21 9.62 -17.53 11.27
CA LYS A 21 9.41 -16.80 10.01
C LYS A 21 7.99 -16.95 9.48
N LEU A 22 7.49 -18.19 9.44
CA LEU A 22 6.13 -18.46 8.97
C LEU A 22 5.07 -17.91 9.92
N CYS A 23 5.24 -18.12 11.24
CA CYS A 23 4.30 -17.59 12.24
C CYS A 23 4.28 -16.07 12.26
N PHE A 24 5.43 -15.41 12.03
CA PHE A 24 5.49 -13.97 11.86
C PHE A 24 4.76 -13.53 10.58
N GLY A 25 5.00 -14.21 9.47
CA GLY A 25 4.33 -13.94 8.20
C GLY A 25 2.81 -14.09 8.27
N ILE A 26 2.32 -15.16 8.93
CA ILE A 26 0.88 -15.41 9.12
C ILE A 26 0.19 -14.22 9.80
N GLY A 27 0.87 -13.54 10.74
CA GLY A 27 0.33 -12.31 11.37
C GLY A 27 -0.01 -11.21 10.38
N ALA A 28 0.67 -11.14 9.23
CA ALA A 28 0.37 -10.18 8.19
C ALA A 28 -1.00 -10.44 7.53
N ILE A 29 -1.52 -11.68 7.51
CA ILE A 29 -2.80 -12.00 6.86
C ILE A 29 -3.93 -11.17 7.47
N GLY A 30 -4.14 -11.27 8.78
CA GLY A 30 -5.25 -10.61 9.45
C GLY A 30 -5.13 -9.08 9.41
N LYS A 31 -3.93 -8.56 9.71
CA LYS A 31 -3.72 -7.11 9.71
C LYS A 31 -3.91 -6.48 8.33
N ASP A 32 -3.40 -7.13 7.28
CA ASP A 32 -3.56 -6.61 5.92
C ASP A 32 -4.95 -6.89 5.34
N ALA A 33 -5.66 -7.94 5.79
CA ALA A 33 -7.08 -8.13 5.46
C ALA A 33 -7.95 -6.97 5.96
N ILE A 34 -7.75 -6.52 7.21
CA ILE A 34 -8.42 -5.32 7.76
C ILE A 34 -8.10 -4.10 6.91
N CYS A 35 -6.82 -3.84 6.64
CA CYS A 35 -6.38 -2.68 5.85
C CYS A 35 -6.98 -2.70 4.44
N ASN A 36 -7.01 -3.86 3.80
CA ASN A 36 -7.57 -4.01 2.45
C ASN A 36 -9.10 -3.91 2.42
N LEU A 37 -9.82 -4.38 3.44
CA LEU A 37 -11.27 -4.19 3.51
C LEU A 37 -11.61 -2.69 3.61
N VAL A 38 -10.93 -1.97 4.49
CA VAL A 38 -11.09 -0.51 4.62
C VAL A 38 -10.70 0.19 3.32
N GLY A 39 -9.54 -0.15 2.74
CA GLY A 39 -9.06 0.48 1.51
C GLY A 39 -9.94 0.25 0.28
N ALA A 40 -10.52 -0.94 0.14
CA ALA A 40 -11.32 -1.31 -1.02
C ALA A 40 -12.80 -0.93 -0.90
N PHE A 41 -13.39 -1.07 0.28
CA PHE A 41 -14.84 -1.05 0.43
C PHE A 41 -15.40 0.01 1.38
N LEU A 42 -14.57 0.66 2.21
CA LEU A 42 -15.09 1.64 3.17
C LEU A 42 -15.72 2.85 2.48
N MET A 43 -15.10 3.33 1.38
CA MET A 43 -15.68 4.41 0.58
C MET A 43 -17.06 4.02 0.05
N LEU A 44 -17.18 2.82 -0.52
CA LEU A 44 -18.43 2.28 -1.03
C LEU A 44 -19.47 2.10 0.10
N TYR A 45 -19.06 1.57 1.25
CA TYR A 45 -19.93 1.44 2.43
C TYR A 45 -20.47 2.81 2.88
N PHE A 46 -19.62 3.81 3.00
CA PHE A 46 -20.05 5.14 3.44
C PHE A 46 -20.96 5.84 2.42
N THR A 47 -20.69 5.70 1.12
CA THR A 47 -21.49 6.39 0.08
C THR A 47 -22.74 5.64 -0.30
N ASP A 48 -22.71 4.32 -0.45
CA ASP A 48 -23.78 3.52 -1.03
C ASP A 48 -24.63 2.78 0.01
N THR A 49 -24.10 2.55 1.21
CA THR A 49 -24.86 1.95 2.32
C THR A 49 -25.37 3.02 3.28
N LEU A 50 -24.48 3.92 3.73
CA LEU A 50 -24.85 4.97 4.69
C LEU A 50 -25.32 6.27 4.01
N TYR A 51 -25.18 6.37 2.70
CA TYR A 51 -25.58 7.54 1.90
C TYR A 51 -24.95 8.86 2.34
N LEU A 52 -23.71 8.80 2.85
CA LEU A 52 -22.93 9.97 3.18
C LEU A 52 -22.47 10.70 1.92
N ALA A 53 -22.34 12.02 2.01
CA ALA A 53 -21.85 12.82 0.88
C ALA A 53 -20.42 12.38 0.49
N PRO A 54 -20.15 12.02 -0.78
CA PRO A 54 -18.83 11.53 -1.19
C PRO A 54 -17.68 12.49 -0.89
N ALA A 55 -17.90 13.81 -1.04
CA ALA A 55 -16.91 14.83 -0.71
C ALA A 55 -16.54 14.83 0.77
N PHE A 56 -17.53 14.65 1.67
CA PHE A 56 -17.26 14.51 3.10
C PHE A 56 -16.36 13.30 3.38
N VAL A 57 -16.69 12.15 2.79
CA VAL A 57 -15.89 10.93 2.96
C VAL A 57 -14.46 11.13 2.44
N GLY A 58 -14.31 11.76 1.28
CA GLY A 58 -12.99 12.08 0.72
C GLY A 58 -12.15 12.99 1.62
N VAL A 59 -12.76 14.06 2.17
CA VAL A 59 -12.09 14.95 3.11
C VAL A 59 -11.74 14.24 4.41
N LEU A 60 -12.65 13.41 4.94
CA LEU A 60 -12.40 12.60 6.12
C LEU A 60 -11.18 11.67 5.92
N PHE A 61 -11.11 10.98 4.78
CA PHE A 61 -9.98 10.11 4.45
C PHE A 61 -8.66 10.89 4.36
N PHE A 62 -8.69 12.07 3.75
CA PHE A 62 -7.51 12.92 3.63
C PHE A 62 -7.03 13.43 5.00
N VAL A 63 -7.94 13.96 5.83
CA VAL A 63 -7.62 14.47 7.18
C VAL A 63 -7.08 13.36 8.09
N ALA A 64 -7.70 12.18 8.06
CA ALA A 64 -7.24 11.05 8.85
C ALA A 64 -5.80 10.63 8.48
N ARG A 65 -5.40 10.75 7.22
CA ARG A 65 -4.02 10.44 6.80
C ARG A 65 -3.00 11.47 7.26
N ILE A 66 -3.39 12.74 7.35
CA ILE A 66 -2.54 13.76 7.99
C ILE A 66 -2.32 13.39 9.47
N TRP A 67 -3.39 12.92 10.13
CA TRP A 67 -3.32 12.44 11.50
C TRP A 67 -2.38 11.23 11.64
N ASP A 68 -2.46 10.24 10.75
CA ASP A 68 -1.59 9.07 10.74
C ASP A 68 -0.10 9.48 10.65
N ALA A 69 0.23 10.50 9.86
CA ALA A 69 1.60 11.01 9.73
C ALA A 69 2.18 11.55 11.06
N ILE A 70 1.33 11.98 11.97
CA ILE A 70 1.71 12.43 13.32
C ILE A 70 1.70 11.25 14.30
N ASN A 71 0.68 10.40 14.20
CA ASN A 71 0.45 9.29 15.11
C ASN A 71 1.50 8.19 15.00
N ASP A 72 1.97 7.85 13.77
CA ASP A 72 2.96 6.80 13.56
C ASP A 72 4.30 7.05 14.29
N PRO A 73 4.93 8.25 14.18
CA PRO A 73 6.14 8.57 14.94
C PRO A 73 5.92 8.58 16.47
N MET A 74 4.75 9.04 16.93
CA MET A 74 4.41 9.02 18.35
C MET A 74 4.36 7.60 18.89
N MET A 75 3.70 6.69 18.15
CA MET A 75 3.66 5.28 18.54
C MET A 75 5.04 4.64 18.50
N GLY A 76 5.87 4.96 17.51
CA GLY A 76 7.26 4.53 17.45
C GLY A 76 8.05 4.90 18.73
N MET A 77 7.91 6.16 19.19
CA MET A 77 8.54 6.61 20.44
C MET A 77 8.01 5.86 21.67
N ILE A 78 6.69 5.60 21.73
CA ILE A 78 6.09 4.84 22.83
C ILE A 78 6.64 3.42 22.87
N VAL A 79 6.70 2.75 21.72
CA VAL A 79 7.27 1.40 21.59
C VAL A 79 8.73 1.39 22.02
N ASP A 80 9.52 2.38 21.59
CA ASP A 80 10.95 2.46 21.92
C ASP A 80 11.22 2.64 23.41
N ASN A 81 10.32 3.30 24.13
CA ASN A 81 10.40 3.49 25.57
C ASN A 81 9.69 2.38 26.37
N THR A 82 9.13 1.38 25.72
CA THR A 82 8.40 0.29 26.39
C THR A 82 9.37 -0.79 26.85
N HIS A 83 9.38 -1.07 28.15
CA HIS A 83 10.14 -2.15 28.78
C HIS A 83 9.20 -2.96 29.67
N THR A 84 8.72 -4.11 29.16
CA THR A 84 7.82 -4.97 29.93
C THR A 84 8.34 -6.41 30.01
N ARG A 85 7.90 -7.15 31.02
CA ARG A 85 8.20 -8.58 31.16
C ARG A 85 7.62 -9.45 30.03
N PHE A 86 6.66 -8.93 29.28
CA PHE A 86 6.03 -9.62 28.14
C PHE A 86 6.72 -9.32 26.81
N GLY A 87 7.72 -8.45 26.81
CA GLY A 87 8.43 -7.95 25.64
C GLY A 87 8.06 -6.49 25.31
N LYS A 88 8.83 -5.91 24.39
CA LYS A 88 8.67 -4.53 23.89
C LYS A 88 7.55 -4.44 22.85
N PHE A 89 7.49 -5.42 21.94
CA PHE A 89 6.58 -5.41 20.81
C PHE A 89 5.28 -6.19 21.07
N ARG A 90 5.37 -7.37 21.71
CA ARG A 90 4.23 -8.26 21.95
C ARG A 90 3.06 -7.60 22.65
N ILE A 91 3.34 -6.81 23.69
CA ILE A 91 2.30 -6.14 24.48
C ILE A 91 1.44 -5.24 23.60
N TRP A 92 2.08 -4.47 22.70
CA TRP A 92 1.39 -3.56 21.79
C TRP A 92 0.67 -4.29 20.67
N LEU A 93 1.22 -5.42 20.18
CA LEU A 93 0.51 -6.26 19.22
C LEU A 93 -0.82 -6.76 19.82
N VAL A 94 -0.79 -7.26 21.05
CA VAL A 94 -2.01 -7.77 21.71
C VAL A 94 -3.02 -6.64 21.94
N ILE A 95 -2.61 -5.56 22.60
CA ILE A 95 -3.49 -4.43 22.92
C ILE A 95 -4.05 -3.82 21.62
N GLY A 96 -3.18 -3.50 20.65
CA GLY A 96 -3.58 -2.90 19.39
C GLY A 96 -4.54 -3.79 18.60
N THR A 97 -4.27 -5.10 18.54
CA THR A 97 -5.14 -6.05 17.83
C THR A 97 -6.53 -6.12 18.46
N LEU A 98 -6.63 -6.27 19.77
CA LEU A 98 -7.93 -6.39 20.45
C LEU A 98 -8.74 -5.10 20.32
N VAL A 99 -8.11 -3.94 20.61
CA VAL A 99 -8.82 -2.65 20.53
C VAL A 99 -9.19 -2.32 19.09
N ASN A 100 -8.27 -2.51 18.14
CA ASN A 100 -8.55 -2.24 16.73
C ASN A 100 -9.62 -3.17 16.16
N SER A 101 -9.67 -4.44 16.58
CA SER A 101 -10.73 -5.37 16.14
C SER A 101 -12.11 -4.87 16.55
N VAL A 102 -12.27 -4.35 17.77
CA VAL A 102 -13.54 -3.76 18.22
C VAL A 102 -13.88 -2.51 17.41
N VAL A 103 -12.95 -1.57 17.31
CA VAL A 103 -13.16 -0.31 16.56
C VAL A 103 -13.44 -0.59 15.08
N PHE A 104 -12.77 -1.57 14.47
CA PHE A 104 -12.97 -1.98 13.09
C PHE A 104 -14.37 -2.54 12.84
N VAL A 105 -14.90 -3.38 13.73
CA VAL A 105 -16.28 -3.88 13.61
C VAL A 105 -17.28 -2.73 13.78
N LEU A 106 -17.05 -1.85 14.75
CA LEU A 106 -17.90 -0.67 14.97
C LEU A 106 -17.85 0.29 13.76
N LEU A 107 -16.73 0.40 13.06
CA LEU A 107 -16.62 1.21 11.84
C LEU A 107 -17.58 0.76 10.72
N PHE A 108 -17.90 -0.55 10.67
CA PHE A 108 -18.84 -1.13 9.71
C PHE A 108 -20.24 -1.39 10.32
N HIS A 109 -20.60 -0.65 11.38
CA HIS A 109 -21.92 -0.70 11.99
C HIS A 109 -22.40 0.71 12.38
N SER A 110 -23.57 1.10 11.89
CA SER A 110 -24.06 2.49 12.03
C SER A 110 -24.99 2.73 13.22
N PHE A 111 -25.44 1.66 13.91
CA PHE A 111 -26.47 1.74 14.96
C PHE A 111 -27.75 2.47 14.53
N ASN A 112 -28.08 2.45 13.24
CA ASN A 112 -29.21 3.19 12.66
C ASN A 112 -29.15 4.70 12.91
N LEU A 113 -27.96 5.26 13.16
CA LEU A 113 -27.77 6.70 13.31
C LEU A 113 -28.06 7.42 11.98
N SER A 114 -28.53 8.64 12.08
CA SER A 114 -28.86 9.48 10.92
C SER A 114 -28.47 10.93 11.14
N GLY A 115 -28.44 11.72 10.05
CA GLY A 115 -28.13 13.14 10.11
C GLY A 115 -26.74 13.42 10.72
N THR A 116 -26.61 14.51 11.46
CA THR A 116 -25.33 14.94 12.04
C THR A 116 -24.68 13.89 12.96
N ALA A 117 -25.48 13.12 13.69
CA ALA A 117 -24.97 12.08 14.59
C ALA A 117 -24.20 10.99 13.81
N LEU A 118 -24.67 10.59 12.63
CA LEU A 118 -23.98 9.64 11.76
C LEU A 118 -22.64 10.22 11.26
N TYR A 119 -22.63 11.48 10.82
CA TYR A 119 -21.39 12.14 10.36
C TYR A 119 -20.31 12.21 11.45
N VAL A 120 -20.70 12.56 12.66
CA VAL A 120 -19.79 12.60 13.82
C VAL A 120 -19.30 11.19 14.15
N TYR A 121 -20.21 10.21 14.21
CA TYR A 121 -19.89 8.83 14.53
C TYR A 121 -18.85 8.23 13.57
N VAL A 122 -19.09 8.32 12.25
CA VAL A 122 -18.14 7.77 11.27
C VAL A 122 -16.80 8.47 11.28
N SER A 123 -16.78 9.79 11.55
CA SER A 123 -15.54 10.56 11.69
C SER A 123 -14.70 10.07 12.86
N VAL A 124 -15.33 9.92 14.02
CA VAL A 124 -14.67 9.43 15.24
C VAL A 124 -14.19 8.00 15.05
N MET A 125 -15.04 7.10 14.53
CA MET A 125 -14.69 5.70 14.33
C MET A 125 -13.56 5.53 13.32
N TYR A 126 -13.52 6.30 12.24
CA TYR A 126 -12.46 6.21 11.24
C TYR A 126 -11.11 6.72 11.77
N ILE A 127 -11.11 7.82 12.51
CA ILE A 127 -9.88 8.33 13.17
C ILE A 127 -9.39 7.34 14.23
N LEU A 128 -10.28 6.82 15.07
CA LEU A 128 -9.96 5.79 16.07
C LEU A 128 -9.42 4.51 15.43
N TYR A 129 -9.99 4.11 14.28
CA TYR A 129 -9.49 2.96 13.52
C TYR A 129 -8.02 3.18 13.12
N GLY A 130 -7.67 4.32 12.53
CA GLY A 130 -6.29 4.64 12.17
C GLY A 130 -5.36 4.63 13.39
N MET A 131 -5.76 5.31 14.48
CA MET A 131 -4.97 5.35 15.72
C MET A 131 -4.73 3.95 16.30
N THR A 132 -5.79 3.16 16.44
CA THR A 132 -5.68 1.82 17.04
C THR A 132 -4.96 0.83 16.14
N TYR A 133 -5.07 0.98 14.81
CA TYR A 133 -4.30 0.20 13.84
C TYR A 133 -2.80 0.47 13.98
N THR A 134 -2.39 1.73 14.12
CA THR A 134 -0.99 2.13 14.33
C THR A 134 -0.39 1.51 15.59
N ILE A 135 -1.19 1.34 16.67
CA ILE A 135 -0.75 0.71 17.93
C ILE A 135 -0.22 -0.73 17.69
N MET A 136 -0.75 -1.43 16.70
CA MET A 136 -0.32 -2.77 16.33
C MET A 136 0.68 -2.76 15.15
N ASP A 137 0.44 -1.95 14.13
CA ASP A 137 1.21 -1.99 12.88
C ASP A 137 2.67 -1.54 13.06
N VAL A 138 2.89 -0.45 13.80
CA VAL A 138 4.23 0.06 14.07
C VAL A 138 5.10 -0.95 14.83
N PRO A 139 4.65 -1.54 15.95
CA PRO A 139 5.42 -2.59 16.62
C PRO A 139 5.64 -3.84 15.76
N TYR A 140 4.66 -4.24 14.94
CA TYR A 140 4.79 -5.39 14.05
C TYR A 140 5.97 -5.22 13.08
N TRP A 141 6.03 -4.11 12.36
CA TRP A 141 7.12 -3.84 11.42
C TRP A 141 8.45 -3.55 12.12
N SER A 142 8.41 -2.93 13.32
CA SER A 142 9.61 -2.68 14.13
C SER A 142 10.21 -3.96 14.73
N TRP A 143 9.40 -5.00 14.90
CA TRP A 143 9.88 -6.30 15.39
C TRP A 143 10.61 -7.09 14.30
N LEU A 144 10.26 -6.91 13.03
CA LEU A 144 10.83 -7.66 11.90
C LEU A 144 12.38 -7.65 11.85
N PRO A 145 13.07 -6.51 11.98
CA PRO A 145 14.55 -6.48 12.00
C PRO A 145 15.18 -7.20 13.21
N ASN A 146 14.41 -7.42 14.27
CA ASN A 146 14.88 -8.08 15.49
C ASN A 146 14.73 -9.62 15.45
N LEU A 147 14.16 -10.18 14.39
CA LEU A 147 14.05 -11.62 14.19
C LEU A 147 15.42 -12.25 13.87
N THR A 148 16.29 -11.51 13.18
CA THR A 148 17.64 -11.94 12.81
C THR A 148 18.59 -10.75 12.75
N ASN A 149 19.87 -10.95 13.12
CA ASN A 149 20.92 -9.96 12.96
C ASN A 149 21.81 -10.22 11.73
N ASP A 150 21.56 -11.31 10.98
CA ASP A 150 22.21 -11.56 9.70
C ASP A 150 21.55 -10.72 8.59
N PRO A 151 22.29 -9.81 7.89
CA PRO A 151 21.76 -8.98 6.83
C PRO A 151 21.13 -9.78 5.67
N HIS A 152 21.75 -10.89 5.26
CA HIS A 152 21.25 -11.71 4.15
C HIS A 152 19.99 -12.50 4.55
N GLU A 153 19.90 -12.94 5.80
CA GLU A 153 18.69 -13.59 6.28
C GLU A 153 17.55 -12.57 6.47
N ARG A 154 17.87 -11.35 6.92
CA ARG A 154 16.91 -10.27 7.12
C ARG A 154 16.14 -9.95 5.82
N GLU A 155 16.81 -9.94 4.68
CA GLU A 155 16.16 -9.78 3.38
C GLU A 155 15.13 -10.89 3.13
N LYS A 156 15.52 -12.16 3.34
CA LYS A 156 14.62 -13.32 3.15
C LYS A 156 13.44 -13.30 4.11
N VAL A 157 13.67 -12.95 5.37
CA VAL A 157 12.62 -12.87 6.39
C VAL A 157 11.62 -11.76 6.08
N SER A 158 12.04 -10.64 5.50
CA SER A 158 11.16 -9.52 5.16
C SER A 158 10.20 -9.81 4.01
N VAL A 159 10.50 -10.78 3.15
CA VAL A 159 9.64 -11.18 2.02
C VAL A 159 8.41 -11.95 2.48
N ILE A 160 8.55 -12.76 3.54
CA ILE A 160 7.49 -13.68 3.99
C ILE A 160 6.21 -12.91 4.43
N PRO A 161 6.26 -11.93 5.36
CA PRO A 161 5.06 -11.18 5.73
C PRO A 161 4.47 -10.39 4.56
N ARG A 162 5.28 -9.88 3.64
CA ARG A 162 4.79 -9.20 2.43
C ARG A 162 4.01 -10.14 1.50
N PHE A 163 4.46 -11.39 1.36
CA PHE A 163 3.74 -12.41 0.60
C PHE A 163 2.36 -12.67 1.21
N PHE A 164 2.29 -12.89 2.54
CA PHE A 164 1.02 -13.13 3.22
C PHE A 164 0.10 -11.89 3.21
N ALA A 165 0.66 -10.68 3.32
CA ALA A 165 -0.07 -9.43 3.15
C ALA A 165 -0.71 -9.32 1.75
N SER A 166 0.06 -9.64 0.70
CA SER A 166 -0.43 -9.65 -0.67
C SER A 166 -1.53 -10.70 -0.89
N LEU A 167 -1.40 -11.88 -0.27
CA LEU A 167 -2.43 -12.92 -0.30
C LEU A 167 -3.73 -12.45 0.35
N ALA A 168 -3.66 -11.77 1.48
CA ALA A 168 -4.81 -11.18 2.15
C ALA A 168 -5.48 -10.10 1.28
N GLY A 169 -4.69 -9.19 0.70
CA GLY A 169 -5.19 -8.17 -0.22
C GLY A 169 -5.87 -8.77 -1.45
N PHE A 170 -5.24 -9.78 -2.06
CA PHE A 170 -5.84 -10.53 -3.15
C PHE A 170 -7.20 -11.13 -2.77
N SER A 171 -7.26 -11.81 -1.61
CA SER A 171 -8.48 -12.48 -1.15
C SER A 171 -9.61 -11.49 -0.90
N VAL A 172 -9.33 -10.39 -0.22
CA VAL A 172 -10.34 -9.36 0.08
C VAL A 172 -10.81 -8.65 -1.20
N ALA A 173 -9.90 -8.23 -2.08
CA ALA A 173 -10.27 -7.55 -3.32
C ALA A 173 -11.06 -8.45 -4.28
N THR A 174 -10.67 -9.72 -4.39
CA THR A 174 -11.31 -10.67 -5.33
C THR A 174 -12.65 -11.17 -4.81
N PHE A 175 -12.72 -11.57 -3.55
CA PHE A 175 -13.88 -12.26 -3.02
C PHE A 175 -14.78 -11.38 -2.14
N GLY A 176 -14.34 -10.16 -1.79
CA GLY A 176 -15.03 -9.31 -0.82
C GLY A 176 -16.48 -9.02 -1.16
N LEU A 177 -16.78 -8.59 -2.40
CA LEU A 177 -18.16 -8.33 -2.83
C LEU A 177 -19.02 -9.59 -2.84
N TYR A 178 -18.48 -10.73 -3.24
CA TYR A 178 -19.20 -12.00 -3.22
C TYR A 178 -19.53 -12.44 -1.77
N ILE A 179 -18.56 -12.28 -0.87
CA ILE A 179 -18.74 -12.61 0.56
C ILE A 179 -19.79 -11.67 1.18
N ILE A 180 -19.69 -10.36 0.97
CA ILE A 180 -20.64 -9.36 1.48
C ILE A 180 -22.07 -9.70 1.00
N ASN A 181 -22.23 -9.97 -0.31
CA ASN A 181 -23.53 -10.32 -0.87
C ASN A 181 -24.08 -11.64 -0.30
N TYR A 182 -23.21 -12.65 -0.17
CA TYR A 182 -23.60 -13.92 0.46
C TYR A 182 -24.07 -13.72 1.91
N LEU A 183 -23.29 -12.95 2.70
CA LEU A 183 -23.63 -12.66 4.10
C LEU A 183 -24.91 -11.82 4.21
N ASN A 184 -25.16 -10.88 3.31
CA ASN A 184 -26.43 -10.16 3.24
C ASN A 184 -27.60 -11.12 3.01
N LYS A 185 -27.49 -12.04 2.06
CA LYS A 185 -28.52 -13.05 1.81
C LYS A 185 -28.78 -13.95 3.03
N VAL A 186 -27.73 -14.39 3.72
CA VAL A 186 -27.83 -15.17 4.95
C VAL A 186 -28.53 -14.37 6.05
N ALA A 187 -28.30 -13.06 6.11
CA ALA A 187 -28.94 -12.14 7.07
C ALA A 187 -30.38 -11.74 6.67
N GLY A 188 -30.90 -12.27 5.56
CA GLY A 188 -32.26 -11.97 5.07
C GLY A 188 -32.39 -10.67 4.29
N GLU A 189 -31.25 -10.07 3.86
CA GLU A 189 -31.23 -8.85 3.06
C GLU A 189 -31.11 -9.18 1.55
N SER A 190 -31.88 -8.49 0.73
CA SER A 190 -31.81 -8.66 -0.74
C SER A 190 -30.85 -7.69 -1.43
N ASN A 191 -30.40 -6.65 -0.72
CA ASN A 191 -29.53 -5.62 -1.24
C ASN A 191 -28.05 -5.93 -0.95
N LEU A 192 -27.20 -5.87 -2.01
CA LEU A 192 -25.73 -6.01 -1.88
C LEU A 192 -25.12 -4.94 -0.96
N TYR A 193 -25.73 -3.77 -0.92
CA TYR A 193 -25.25 -2.65 -0.10
C TYR A 193 -25.91 -2.58 1.28
N ALA A 194 -26.54 -3.66 1.74
CA ALA A 194 -27.09 -3.71 3.10
C ALA A 194 -25.95 -3.76 4.12
N GLU A 195 -26.12 -3.06 5.23
CA GLU A 195 -25.11 -2.89 6.29
C GLU A 195 -24.69 -4.22 6.92
N LYS A 196 -25.66 -5.15 7.12
CA LYS A 196 -25.42 -6.41 7.83
C LYS A 196 -24.30 -7.25 7.22
N GLY A 197 -24.20 -7.33 5.88
CA GLY A 197 -23.15 -8.08 5.21
C GLY A 197 -21.77 -7.50 5.47
N TYR A 198 -21.64 -6.17 5.47
CA TYR A 198 -20.39 -5.49 5.80
C TYR A 198 -19.99 -5.73 7.25
N THR A 199 -20.94 -5.60 8.19
CA THR A 199 -20.68 -5.83 9.62
C THR A 199 -20.25 -7.29 9.87
N LEU A 200 -20.96 -8.27 9.30
CA LEU A 200 -20.60 -9.69 9.44
C LEU A 200 -19.24 -10.00 8.84
N PHE A 201 -18.93 -9.44 7.69
CA PHE A 201 -17.62 -9.63 7.07
C PHE A 201 -16.50 -8.98 7.91
N ALA A 202 -16.75 -7.80 8.49
CA ALA A 202 -15.81 -7.17 9.42
C ALA A 202 -15.58 -8.04 10.66
N ILE A 203 -16.61 -8.67 11.22
CA ILE A 203 -16.46 -9.61 12.35
C ILE A 203 -15.58 -10.80 11.95
N ILE A 204 -15.83 -11.42 10.80
CA ILE A 204 -15.02 -12.56 10.32
C ILE A 204 -13.55 -12.16 10.19
N ILE A 205 -13.26 -11.00 9.54
CA ILE A 205 -11.88 -10.50 9.39
C ILE A 205 -11.26 -10.14 10.74
N ALA A 206 -12.02 -9.57 11.68
CA ALA A 206 -11.54 -9.27 13.03
C ALA A 206 -11.12 -10.53 13.77
N VAL A 207 -11.91 -11.63 13.66
CA VAL A 207 -11.55 -12.94 14.24
C VAL A 207 -10.26 -13.48 13.60
N ILE A 208 -10.15 -13.44 12.26
CA ILE A 208 -8.93 -13.86 11.55
C ILE A 208 -7.73 -13.03 12.04
N PHE A 209 -7.89 -11.72 12.23
CA PHE A 209 -6.86 -10.83 12.72
C PHE A 209 -6.38 -11.20 14.12
N ILE A 210 -7.29 -11.42 15.05
CA ILE A 210 -6.96 -11.86 16.43
C ILE A 210 -6.22 -13.19 16.40
N VAL A 211 -6.69 -14.16 15.62
CA VAL A 211 -6.07 -15.48 15.53
C VAL A 211 -4.66 -15.41 14.91
N THR A 212 -4.50 -14.70 13.82
CA THR A 212 -3.23 -14.64 13.10
C THR A 212 -2.16 -13.86 13.87
N ILE A 213 -2.51 -12.74 14.52
CA ILE A 213 -1.60 -12.04 15.43
C ILE A 213 -1.33 -12.88 16.68
N GLY A 214 -2.32 -13.59 17.21
CA GLY A 214 -2.13 -14.56 18.30
C GLY A 214 -1.07 -15.60 17.95
N ILE A 215 -1.14 -16.20 16.74
CA ILE A 215 -0.11 -17.13 16.25
C ILE A 215 1.28 -16.48 16.29
N THR A 216 1.41 -15.24 15.83
CA THR A 216 2.68 -14.51 15.88
C THR A 216 3.18 -14.32 17.32
N VAL A 217 2.33 -13.79 18.19
CA VAL A 217 2.69 -13.47 19.59
C VAL A 217 3.12 -14.70 20.38
N PHE A 218 2.44 -15.84 20.19
CA PHE A 218 2.74 -17.06 20.95
C PHE A 218 3.93 -17.86 20.39
N ASN A 219 4.22 -17.78 19.09
CA ASN A 219 5.24 -18.63 18.47
C ASN A 219 6.54 -17.92 18.12
N VAL A 220 6.57 -16.61 18.04
CA VAL A 220 7.78 -15.84 17.73
C VAL A 220 8.42 -15.38 19.05
N LYS A 221 9.67 -15.70 19.28
CA LYS A 221 10.39 -15.28 20.50
C LYS A 221 10.85 -13.84 20.36
N GLU A 222 10.48 -13.01 21.31
CA GLU A 222 11.03 -11.67 21.46
C GLU A 222 12.21 -11.74 22.45
N GLU A 223 13.42 -11.59 21.94
CA GLU A 223 14.60 -11.43 22.77
C GLU A 223 14.85 -9.95 23.04
N SER A 224 15.27 -9.65 24.26
CA SER A 224 15.61 -8.29 24.67
C SER A 224 16.67 -7.70 23.74
N THR A 225 16.26 -6.71 23.02
CA THR A 225 16.96 -5.73 22.17
C THR A 225 18.47 -5.94 22.01
N LEU A 226 18.85 -6.46 20.87
CA LEU A 226 20.12 -6.14 20.25
C LEU A 226 20.07 -4.62 19.95
N GLY A 227 20.78 -3.83 20.76
CA GLY A 227 20.74 -2.37 20.71
C GLY A 227 21.34 -1.82 19.40
N ILE A 228 20.55 -1.84 18.35
CA ILE A 228 20.78 -1.01 17.18
C ILE A 228 20.00 0.27 17.45
N SER A 229 20.62 1.19 18.17
CA SER A 229 20.14 2.57 18.22
C SER A 229 20.27 3.13 16.80
N ALA A 230 19.17 3.24 16.08
CA ALA A 230 19.12 4.05 14.88
C ALA A 230 19.56 5.47 15.27
N GLU A 231 20.57 6.01 14.60
CA GLU A 231 20.98 7.40 14.80
C GLU A 231 19.74 8.29 14.66
N LYS A 232 19.45 9.07 15.71
CA LYS A 232 18.30 9.95 15.77
C LYS A 232 18.52 11.13 14.81
N THR A 233 18.15 10.94 13.56
CA THR A 233 18.15 12.05 12.60
C THR A 233 17.02 13.01 12.97
N SER A 234 17.34 14.28 13.22
CA SER A 234 16.33 15.31 13.48
C SER A 234 15.43 15.51 12.25
N LEU A 235 14.12 15.73 12.45
CA LEU A 235 13.17 16.04 11.36
C LEU A 235 13.65 17.21 10.50
N LYS A 236 14.29 18.22 11.11
CA LYS A 236 14.88 19.36 10.40
C LYS A 236 16.03 18.94 9.47
N GLN A 237 16.89 18.03 9.94
CA GLN A 237 17.98 17.49 9.13
C GLN A 237 17.46 16.62 7.99
N ALA A 238 16.46 15.77 8.25
CA ALA A 238 15.79 14.97 7.24
C ALA A 238 15.18 15.84 6.14
N PHE A 239 14.47 16.91 6.51
CA PHE A 239 13.91 17.87 5.55
C PHE A 239 14.98 18.59 4.74
N GLN A 240 16.07 18.99 5.37
CA GLN A 240 17.20 19.64 4.66
C GLN A 240 17.87 18.71 3.65
N VAL A 241 18.04 17.44 3.97
CA VAL A 241 18.56 16.41 3.07
C VAL A 241 17.65 16.25 1.85
N ILE A 242 16.33 16.18 2.08
CA ILE A 242 15.34 16.03 1.00
C ILE A 242 15.40 17.24 0.05
N VAL A 243 15.34 18.46 0.58
CA VAL A 243 15.28 19.68 -0.25
C VAL A 243 16.58 19.94 -1.01
N LYS A 244 17.74 19.60 -0.42
CA LYS A 244 19.06 19.84 -1.05
C LYS A 244 19.43 18.75 -2.06
N ASN A 245 18.77 17.60 -2.06
CA ASN A 245 19.02 16.51 -3.00
C ASN A 245 18.07 16.61 -4.19
N ASP A 246 18.53 17.21 -5.29
CA ASP A 246 17.76 17.40 -6.53
C ASP A 246 17.28 16.08 -7.14
N GLN A 247 18.08 15.01 -7.04
CA GLN A 247 17.70 13.69 -7.56
C GLN A 247 16.67 12.99 -6.66
N LEU A 248 16.72 13.25 -5.35
CA LEU A 248 15.68 12.81 -4.43
C LEU A 248 14.34 13.51 -4.71
N LEU A 249 14.36 14.81 -5.03
CA LEU A 249 13.15 15.54 -5.43
C LEU A 249 12.56 14.99 -6.74
N ALA A 250 13.40 14.68 -7.74
CA ALA A 250 12.96 14.04 -8.98
C ALA A 250 12.35 12.65 -8.70
N PHE A 251 13.00 11.86 -7.85
CA PHE A 251 12.49 10.55 -7.41
C PHE A 251 11.14 10.67 -6.68
N ILE A 252 11.01 11.63 -5.78
CA ILE A 252 9.74 11.93 -5.08
C ILE A 252 8.63 12.24 -6.10
N GLY A 253 8.91 13.09 -7.06
CA GLY A 253 7.95 13.49 -8.08
C GLY A 253 7.47 12.33 -8.93
N LEU A 254 8.39 11.51 -9.45
CA LEU A 254 8.03 10.34 -10.28
C LEU A 254 7.27 9.27 -9.47
N LEU A 255 7.70 9.02 -8.22
CA LEU A 255 7.08 8.03 -7.35
C LEU A 255 5.66 8.46 -6.96
N LEU A 256 5.47 9.72 -6.54
CA LEU A 256 4.18 10.26 -6.13
C LEU A 256 3.17 10.24 -7.29
N THR A 257 3.57 10.71 -8.47
CA THR A 257 2.68 10.77 -9.64
C THR A 257 2.27 9.38 -10.12
N PHE A 258 3.19 8.43 -10.16
CA PHE A 258 2.87 7.06 -10.57
C PHE A 258 2.00 6.32 -9.52
N ASN A 259 2.34 6.47 -8.24
CA ASN A 259 1.50 5.88 -7.18
C ASN A 259 0.10 6.49 -7.16
N LEU A 260 -0.03 7.80 -7.34
CA LEU A 260 -1.33 8.45 -7.41
C LEU A 260 -2.15 7.93 -8.62
N CYS A 261 -1.51 7.71 -9.77
CA CYS A 261 -2.14 7.08 -10.95
C CYS A 261 -2.76 5.72 -10.59
N THR A 262 -1.99 4.83 -10.00
CA THR A 262 -2.45 3.46 -9.66
C THR A 262 -3.48 3.46 -8.53
N GLN A 263 -3.34 4.30 -7.51
CA GLN A 263 -4.26 4.39 -6.39
C GLN A 263 -5.60 5.00 -6.78
N LEU A 264 -5.62 6.03 -7.64
CA LEU A 264 -6.86 6.56 -8.21
C LEU A 264 -7.59 5.50 -9.03
N ALA A 265 -6.88 4.75 -9.87
CA ALA A 265 -7.47 3.66 -10.62
C ALA A 265 -8.13 2.63 -9.71
N LYS A 266 -7.44 2.19 -8.65
CA LYS A 266 -7.99 1.26 -7.65
C LYS A 266 -9.23 1.84 -6.95
N SER A 267 -9.21 3.11 -6.57
CA SER A 267 -10.30 3.76 -5.83
C SER A 267 -11.55 4.01 -6.68
N PHE A 268 -11.38 4.38 -7.97
CA PHE A 268 -12.52 4.59 -8.87
C PHE A 268 -13.04 3.30 -9.52
N ALA A 269 -12.30 2.20 -9.47
CA ALA A 269 -12.62 0.98 -10.19
C ALA A 269 -14.02 0.45 -9.88
N VAL A 270 -14.42 0.39 -8.61
CA VAL A 270 -15.75 -0.10 -8.21
C VAL A 270 -16.87 0.76 -8.79
N TYR A 271 -16.69 2.08 -8.79
CA TYR A 271 -17.68 3.02 -9.36
C TYR A 271 -17.73 2.93 -10.87
N TYR A 272 -16.58 2.76 -11.53
CA TYR A 272 -16.52 2.56 -12.98
C TYR A 272 -17.26 1.29 -13.39
N PHE A 273 -17.00 0.17 -12.76
CA PHE A 273 -17.68 -1.09 -13.10
C PHE A 273 -19.17 -1.04 -12.76
N LYS A 274 -19.55 -0.41 -11.66
CA LYS A 274 -20.95 -0.22 -11.29
C LYS A 274 -21.71 0.68 -12.28
N CYS A 275 -21.17 1.88 -12.58
CA CYS A 275 -21.89 2.91 -13.31
C CYS A 275 -21.71 2.85 -14.83
N VAL A 276 -20.57 2.34 -15.32
CA VAL A 276 -20.21 2.30 -16.74
C VAL A 276 -20.44 0.91 -17.32
N CYS A 277 -20.05 -0.15 -16.59
CA CYS A 277 -20.17 -1.53 -17.04
C CYS A 277 -21.47 -2.20 -16.57
N HIS A 278 -22.18 -1.61 -15.62
CA HIS A 278 -23.40 -2.16 -14.98
C HIS A 278 -23.19 -3.56 -14.37
N ASP A 279 -21.95 -3.84 -13.93
CA ASP A 279 -21.55 -5.08 -13.26
C ASP A 279 -20.42 -4.80 -12.28
N GLU A 280 -20.76 -4.58 -11.01
CA GLU A 280 -19.79 -4.31 -9.94
C GLU A 280 -18.88 -5.50 -9.65
N TYR A 281 -19.30 -6.74 -9.96
CA TYR A 281 -18.49 -7.93 -9.77
C TYR A 281 -17.24 -7.97 -10.67
N LEU A 282 -17.21 -7.20 -11.75
CA LEU A 282 -16.00 -6.99 -12.54
C LEU A 282 -14.85 -6.40 -11.71
N TYR A 283 -15.17 -5.69 -10.60
CA TYR A 283 -14.17 -5.23 -9.65
C TYR A 283 -13.34 -6.38 -9.04
N SER A 284 -13.94 -7.57 -8.87
CA SER A 284 -13.22 -8.74 -8.36
C SER A 284 -12.03 -9.15 -9.25
N ILE A 285 -12.06 -8.80 -10.54
CA ILE A 285 -10.93 -9.01 -11.46
C ILE A 285 -9.71 -8.17 -11.06
N PHE A 286 -9.91 -7.02 -10.41
CA PHE A 286 -8.82 -6.24 -9.84
C PHE A 286 -8.02 -7.00 -8.76
N GLY A 287 -8.63 -7.94 -8.05
CA GLY A 287 -7.91 -8.83 -7.16
C GLY A 287 -6.82 -9.64 -7.89
N PHE A 288 -7.14 -10.17 -9.09
CA PHE A 288 -6.16 -10.87 -9.93
C PHE A 288 -5.07 -9.95 -10.47
N ALA A 289 -5.26 -8.66 -10.46
CA ALA A 289 -4.27 -7.67 -10.83
C ALA A 289 -2.98 -7.75 -9.99
N ILE A 290 -3.05 -8.18 -8.74
CA ILE A 290 -1.89 -8.42 -7.89
C ILE A 290 -0.94 -9.44 -8.52
N ILE A 291 -1.48 -10.48 -9.17
CA ILE A 291 -0.68 -11.50 -9.86
C ILE A 291 0.10 -10.86 -11.02
N ALA A 292 -0.54 -9.99 -11.79
CA ALA A 292 0.13 -9.28 -12.88
C ALA A 292 1.21 -8.31 -12.36
N GLU A 293 0.96 -7.62 -11.25
CA GLU A 293 1.93 -6.73 -10.58
C GLU A 293 3.15 -7.52 -10.08
N MET A 294 2.94 -8.67 -9.44
CA MET A 294 4.02 -9.58 -9.02
C MET A 294 4.80 -10.13 -10.23
N ALA A 295 4.11 -10.52 -11.30
CA ALA A 295 4.78 -10.96 -12.53
C ALA A 295 5.66 -9.85 -13.11
N GLY A 296 5.16 -8.61 -13.21
CA GLY A 296 5.93 -7.45 -13.64
C GLY A 296 7.22 -7.25 -12.82
N LEU A 297 7.11 -7.33 -11.49
CA LEU A 297 8.25 -7.22 -10.59
C LEU A 297 9.25 -8.37 -10.76
N LEU A 298 8.77 -9.63 -10.89
CA LEU A 298 9.62 -10.80 -11.08
C LEU A 298 10.35 -10.82 -12.43
N PHE A 299 9.69 -10.33 -13.49
CA PHE A 299 10.31 -10.24 -14.82
C PHE A 299 11.19 -9.01 -15.00
N PHE A 300 11.09 -8.00 -14.12
CA PHE A 300 11.84 -6.75 -14.19
C PHE A 300 13.36 -6.97 -14.37
N PRO A 301 14.08 -7.80 -13.58
CA PRO A 301 15.54 -7.98 -13.75
C PRO A 301 15.90 -8.51 -15.13
N LYS A 302 15.18 -9.53 -15.61
CA LYS A 302 15.42 -10.15 -16.93
C LYS A 302 15.15 -9.16 -18.08
N ILE A 303 14.17 -8.29 -17.93
CA ILE A 303 13.86 -7.27 -18.93
C ILE A 303 14.92 -6.16 -18.87
N ALA A 304 15.33 -5.74 -17.67
CA ALA A 304 16.33 -4.70 -17.46
C ALA A 304 17.74 -5.10 -17.96
N GLU A 305 18.07 -6.41 -17.96
CA GLU A 305 19.29 -6.93 -18.57
C GLU A 305 19.30 -6.82 -20.11
N LYS A 306 18.12 -6.95 -20.75
CA LYS A 306 18.02 -6.92 -22.22
C LYS A 306 17.85 -5.52 -22.80
N ILE A 307 17.18 -4.64 -22.07
CA ILE A 307 16.92 -3.27 -22.48
C ILE A 307 17.30 -2.31 -21.34
N SER A 308 17.67 -1.08 -21.68
CA SER A 308 18.07 -0.09 -20.67
C SER A 308 16.94 0.16 -19.66
N ARG A 309 17.30 0.46 -18.40
CA ARG A 309 16.36 0.82 -17.33
C ARG A 309 15.40 1.96 -17.73
N GLU A 310 15.86 2.89 -18.55
CA GLU A 310 15.03 3.97 -19.10
C GLU A 310 13.91 3.43 -19.99
N LYS A 311 14.22 2.48 -20.87
CA LYS A 311 13.21 1.82 -21.72
C LYS A 311 12.23 1.00 -20.88
N VAL A 312 12.72 0.32 -19.83
CA VAL A 312 11.85 -0.40 -18.90
C VAL A 312 10.84 0.54 -18.23
N TYR A 313 11.30 1.75 -17.81
CA TYR A 313 10.39 2.73 -17.22
C TYR A 313 9.39 3.29 -18.22
N ALA A 314 9.81 3.47 -19.49
CA ALA A 314 8.89 3.84 -20.56
C ALA A 314 7.79 2.78 -20.76
N PHE A 315 8.13 1.49 -20.73
CA PHE A 315 7.15 0.40 -20.76
C PHE A 315 6.28 0.38 -19.49
N ALA A 316 6.88 0.60 -18.32
CA ALA A 316 6.17 0.65 -17.04
C ALA A 316 5.08 1.74 -17.01
N CYS A 317 5.30 2.88 -17.68
CA CYS A 317 4.30 3.93 -17.84
C CYS A 317 3.38 3.69 -19.06
N GLY A 318 3.92 3.15 -20.15
CA GLY A 318 3.18 2.93 -21.40
C GLY A 318 2.13 1.83 -21.32
N LEU A 319 2.44 0.71 -20.66
CA LEU A 319 1.49 -0.40 -20.50
C LEU A 319 0.21 0.01 -19.75
N PRO A 320 0.27 0.72 -18.60
CA PRO A 320 -0.92 1.26 -17.96
C PRO A 320 -1.71 2.20 -18.87
N ILE A 321 -1.06 3.06 -19.64
CA ILE A 321 -1.73 3.97 -20.56
C ILE A 321 -2.54 3.17 -21.60
N VAL A 322 -1.92 2.15 -22.22
CA VAL A 322 -2.62 1.25 -23.16
C VAL A 322 -3.77 0.54 -22.44
N GLY A 323 -3.56 0.03 -21.23
CA GLY A 323 -4.60 -0.63 -20.44
C GLY A 323 -5.78 0.30 -20.14
N PHE A 324 -5.56 1.56 -19.80
CA PHE A 324 -6.62 2.56 -19.58
C PHE A 324 -7.38 2.90 -20.87
N VAL A 325 -6.69 3.06 -21.98
CA VAL A 325 -7.31 3.34 -23.28
C VAL A 325 -8.21 2.16 -23.69
N LEU A 326 -7.71 0.94 -23.57
CA LEU A 326 -8.47 -0.28 -23.85
C LEU A 326 -9.67 -0.43 -22.90
N LEU A 327 -9.51 -0.14 -21.61
CA LEU A 327 -10.61 -0.17 -20.65
C LEU A 327 -11.68 0.86 -20.99
N GLY A 328 -11.26 2.05 -21.42
CA GLY A 328 -12.17 3.10 -21.92
C GLY A 328 -12.97 2.65 -23.13
N ALA A 329 -12.31 2.05 -24.12
CA ALA A 329 -12.94 1.50 -25.32
C ALA A 329 -13.88 0.32 -24.98
N ALA A 330 -13.44 -0.58 -24.09
CA ALA A 330 -14.21 -1.71 -23.60
C ALA A 330 -15.55 -1.28 -23.00
N GLY A 331 -15.56 -0.19 -22.24
CA GLY A 331 -16.78 0.36 -21.64
C GLY A 331 -17.81 0.87 -22.65
N TYR A 332 -17.47 0.98 -23.95
CA TYR A 332 -18.42 1.30 -25.03
C TYR A 332 -18.80 0.06 -25.85
N VAL A 333 -17.81 -0.79 -26.19
CA VAL A 333 -17.98 -1.89 -27.14
C VAL A 333 -18.48 -3.16 -26.47
N ALA A 334 -17.92 -3.50 -25.29
CA ALA A 334 -18.23 -4.73 -24.58
C ALA A 334 -18.06 -4.52 -23.06
N PRO A 335 -18.93 -3.71 -22.43
CA PRO A 335 -18.76 -3.27 -21.04
C PRO A 335 -18.73 -4.42 -20.01
N GLN A 336 -19.35 -5.57 -20.30
CA GLN A 336 -19.42 -6.73 -19.41
C GLN A 336 -18.43 -7.85 -19.76
N SER A 337 -17.54 -7.61 -20.74
CA SER A 337 -16.57 -8.62 -21.17
C SER A 337 -15.49 -8.84 -20.11
N LYS A 338 -15.59 -9.94 -19.35
CA LYS A 338 -14.59 -10.34 -18.34
C LYS A 338 -13.20 -10.50 -18.94
N VAL A 339 -13.10 -11.09 -20.15
CA VAL A 339 -11.81 -11.30 -20.83
C VAL A 339 -11.12 -9.97 -21.13
N LEU A 340 -11.87 -8.99 -21.64
CA LEU A 340 -11.33 -7.69 -21.98
C LEU A 340 -10.86 -6.94 -20.71
N VAL A 341 -11.65 -7.01 -19.64
CA VAL A 341 -11.26 -6.42 -18.35
C VAL A 341 -10.02 -7.11 -17.79
N ILE A 342 -9.88 -8.46 -17.89
CA ILE A 342 -8.66 -9.18 -17.46
C ILE A 342 -7.44 -8.67 -18.23
N VAL A 343 -7.53 -8.52 -19.56
CA VAL A 343 -6.42 -8.04 -20.39
C VAL A 343 -6.05 -6.60 -20.00
N CYS A 344 -7.03 -5.71 -19.82
CA CYS A 344 -6.79 -4.35 -19.38
C CYS A 344 -6.09 -4.30 -18.01
N CYS A 345 -6.61 -5.06 -17.03
CA CYS A 345 -6.02 -5.15 -15.70
C CYS A 345 -4.60 -5.73 -15.73
N ALA A 346 -4.36 -6.76 -16.54
CA ALA A 346 -3.04 -7.35 -16.71
C ALA A 346 -2.02 -6.31 -17.22
N LEU A 347 -2.38 -5.52 -18.23
CA LEU A 347 -1.50 -4.45 -18.74
C LEU A 347 -1.24 -3.36 -17.69
N LEU A 348 -2.31 -2.89 -17.01
CA LEU A 348 -2.22 -1.88 -15.97
C LEU A 348 -1.25 -2.28 -14.86
N PHE A 349 -1.42 -3.48 -14.32
CA PHE A 349 -0.71 -3.89 -13.12
C PHE A 349 0.64 -4.56 -13.41
N PHE A 350 0.82 -5.18 -14.58
CA PHE A 350 2.15 -5.61 -15.02
C PHE A 350 3.08 -4.40 -15.18
N GLY A 351 2.60 -3.29 -15.77
CA GLY A 351 3.32 -2.01 -15.82
C GLY A 351 3.63 -1.46 -14.43
N SER A 352 2.69 -1.56 -13.48
CA SER A 352 2.90 -1.17 -12.07
C SER A 352 4.04 -1.98 -11.44
N GLY A 353 4.08 -3.29 -11.66
CA GLY A 353 5.16 -4.16 -11.17
C GLY A 353 6.53 -3.80 -11.73
N LEU A 354 6.62 -3.50 -13.04
CA LEU A 354 7.85 -2.99 -13.65
C LEU A 354 8.28 -1.65 -13.03
N SER A 355 7.33 -0.74 -12.81
CA SER A 355 7.61 0.55 -12.17
C SER A 355 8.15 0.37 -10.75
N LEU A 356 7.60 -0.56 -9.96
CA LEU A 356 8.08 -0.88 -8.63
C LEU A 356 9.53 -1.36 -8.65
N GLY A 357 9.90 -2.22 -9.62
CA GLY A 357 11.28 -2.65 -9.81
C GLY A 357 12.23 -1.50 -10.15
N VAL A 358 11.86 -0.64 -11.11
CA VAL A 358 12.66 0.54 -11.48
C VAL A 358 12.80 1.52 -10.32
N THR A 359 11.71 1.85 -9.62
CA THR A 359 11.75 2.81 -8.50
C THR A 359 12.56 2.30 -7.32
N THR A 360 12.59 0.98 -7.07
CA THR A 360 13.47 0.38 -6.07
C THR A 360 14.95 0.60 -6.42
N CYS A 361 15.33 0.42 -7.69
CA CYS A 361 16.71 0.73 -8.13
C CYS A 361 16.99 2.25 -8.07
N CYS A 362 16.06 3.09 -8.51
CA CYS A 362 16.22 4.54 -8.43
C CYS A 362 16.41 5.04 -6.99
N MET A 363 15.77 4.41 -6.02
CA MET A 363 15.97 4.74 -4.60
C MET A 363 17.41 4.47 -4.17
N ALA A 364 17.99 3.33 -4.53
CA ALA A 364 19.38 3.02 -4.24
C ALA A 364 20.33 4.02 -4.90
N ASP A 365 20.11 4.35 -6.19
CA ASP A 365 20.90 5.32 -6.93
C ASP A 365 20.89 6.73 -6.27
N VAL A 366 19.72 7.14 -5.75
CA VAL A 366 19.55 8.44 -5.07
C VAL A 366 20.24 8.47 -3.71
N ILE A 367 20.28 7.34 -3.00
CA ILE A 367 21.04 7.20 -1.74
C ILE A 367 22.55 7.36 -2.03
N ASP A 368 23.03 6.65 -3.03
CA ASP A 368 24.44 6.71 -3.44
C ASP A 368 24.84 8.11 -3.94
N TYR A 369 24.00 8.76 -4.72
CA TYR A 369 24.19 10.17 -5.12
C TYR A 369 24.24 11.11 -3.91
N GLY A 370 23.34 10.90 -2.94
CA GLY A 370 23.31 11.66 -1.70
C GLY A 370 24.59 11.48 -0.87
N GLU A 371 25.15 10.27 -0.80
CA GLU A 371 26.42 9.99 -0.11
C GLU A 371 27.59 10.73 -0.79
N VAL A 372 27.67 10.70 -2.13
CA VAL A 372 28.71 11.43 -2.86
C VAL A 372 28.58 12.95 -2.69
N LYS A 373 27.33 13.47 -2.68
CA LYS A 373 27.06 14.91 -2.61
C LYS A 373 27.26 15.50 -1.22
N PHE A 374 26.91 14.78 -0.17
CA PHE A 374 26.87 15.27 1.21
C PHE A 374 27.93 14.64 2.13
N GLY A 375 28.64 13.61 1.67
CA GLY A 375 29.64 12.87 2.47
C GLY A 375 29.04 11.92 3.51
N VAL A 376 27.71 11.88 3.62
CA VAL A 376 26.96 11.06 4.60
C VAL A 376 25.90 10.24 3.89
N ARG A 377 25.82 8.94 4.20
CA ARG A 377 24.79 8.03 3.66
C ARG A 377 23.49 8.20 4.43
N ASN A 378 22.50 8.82 3.78
CA ASN A 378 21.17 9.12 4.36
C ASN A 378 20.10 8.09 3.92
N GLU A 379 20.38 6.81 4.10
CA GLU A 379 19.50 5.71 3.65
C GLU A 379 18.14 5.74 4.38
N SER A 380 18.15 5.85 5.70
CA SER A 380 16.92 5.87 6.52
C SER A 380 16.00 7.02 6.16
N VAL A 381 16.55 8.21 5.88
CA VAL A 381 15.76 9.38 5.48
C VAL A 381 15.07 9.16 4.13
N THR A 382 15.79 8.58 3.16
CA THR A 382 15.26 8.31 1.82
C THR A 382 14.17 7.23 1.86
N CYS A 383 14.39 6.14 2.60
CA CYS A 383 13.39 5.08 2.78
C CYS A 383 12.13 5.58 3.52
N SER A 384 12.31 6.41 4.55
CA SER A 384 11.18 7.02 5.27
C SER A 384 10.38 7.96 4.38
N ALA A 385 11.06 8.77 3.54
CA ALA A 385 10.41 9.62 2.57
C ALA A 385 9.58 8.81 1.57
N GLN A 386 10.10 7.70 1.05
CA GLN A 386 9.35 6.81 0.15
C GLN A 386 8.06 6.29 0.81
N THR A 387 8.16 5.76 2.04
CA THR A 387 7.01 5.22 2.78
C THR A 387 5.96 6.30 3.03
N PHE A 388 6.39 7.49 3.47
CA PHE A 388 5.51 8.65 3.65
C PHE A 388 4.79 9.04 2.37
N LEU A 389 5.50 9.07 1.24
CA LEU A 389 4.93 9.41 -0.06
C LEU A 389 3.91 8.39 -0.57
N MET A 390 4.16 7.10 -0.36
CA MET A 390 3.18 6.05 -0.69
C MET A 390 1.89 6.20 0.12
N LYS A 391 1.99 6.47 1.42
CA LYS A 391 0.83 6.78 2.27
C LYS A 391 0.10 8.04 1.81
N THR A 392 0.85 9.09 1.46
CA THR A 392 0.31 10.36 0.94
C THR A 392 -0.43 10.16 -0.38
N ALA A 393 0.12 9.38 -1.31
CA ALA A 393 -0.55 9.06 -2.58
C ALA A 393 -1.88 8.33 -2.36
N THR A 394 -1.91 7.36 -1.45
CA THR A 394 -3.15 6.64 -1.09
C THR A 394 -4.19 7.58 -0.47
N ALA A 395 -3.75 8.47 0.42
CA ALA A 395 -4.60 9.49 1.04
C ALA A 395 -5.18 10.45 0.01
N ALA A 396 -4.32 11.00 -0.85
CA ALA A 396 -4.72 11.90 -1.91
C ALA A 396 -5.70 11.22 -2.89
N ALA A 397 -5.48 9.95 -3.23
CA ALA A 397 -6.39 9.18 -4.08
C ALA A 397 -7.77 9.04 -3.42
N GLY A 398 -7.85 8.68 -2.14
CA GLY A 398 -9.12 8.59 -1.41
C GLY A 398 -9.85 9.93 -1.36
N GLY A 399 -9.14 11.01 -1.04
CA GLY A 399 -9.69 12.38 -1.03
C GLY A 399 -10.20 12.81 -2.40
N LEU A 400 -9.37 12.64 -3.43
CA LEU A 400 -9.73 12.97 -4.82
C LEU A 400 -10.87 12.11 -5.34
N THR A 401 -11.00 10.86 -4.89
CA THR A 401 -12.13 10.01 -5.27
C THR A 401 -13.44 10.56 -4.70
N GLY A 402 -13.50 10.89 -3.42
CA GLY A 402 -14.72 11.45 -2.84
C GLY A 402 -15.10 12.80 -3.43
N ILE A 403 -14.13 13.72 -3.56
CA ILE A 403 -14.35 15.04 -4.18
C ILE A 403 -14.74 14.87 -5.65
N GLY A 404 -14.06 13.98 -6.39
CA GLY A 404 -14.34 13.70 -7.78
C GLY A 404 -15.76 13.17 -7.99
N LEU A 405 -16.22 12.21 -7.19
CA LEU A 405 -17.59 11.69 -7.23
C LEU A 405 -18.63 12.78 -6.96
N GLN A 406 -18.36 13.69 -6.03
CA GLN A 406 -19.23 14.82 -5.75
C GLN A 406 -19.31 15.79 -6.94
N ILE A 407 -18.16 16.14 -7.55
CA ILE A 407 -18.09 17.05 -8.70
C ILE A 407 -18.86 16.50 -9.89
N VAL A 408 -18.75 15.20 -10.17
CA VAL A 408 -19.46 14.56 -11.28
C VAL A 408 -20.95 14.29 -10.98
N GLY A 409 -21.42 14.64 -9.78
CA GLY A 409 -22.81 14.49 -9.36
C GLY A 409 -23.23 13.04 -9.13
N TYR A 410 -22.34 12.19 -8.61
CA TYR A 410 -22.66 10.81 -8.26
C TYR A 410 -23.75 10.74 -7.19
N ASN A 411 -24.80 9.97 -7.46
CA ASN A 411 -25.91 9.77 -6.54
C ASN A 411 -26.13 8.28 -6.28
N ALA A 412 -25.76 7.83 -5.08
CA ALA A 412 -25.87 6.43 -4.68
C ALA A 412 -27.31 5.88 -4.66
N LYS A 413 -28.32 6.77 -4.50
CA LYS A 413 -29.74 6.40 -4.48
C LYS A 413 -30.34 6.24 -5.88
N ALA A 414 -29.66 6.75 -6.92
CA ALA A 414 -30.15 6.69 -8.28
C ALA A 414 -29.94 5.29 -8.87
N VAL A 415 -30.98 4.69 -9.43
CA VAL A 415 -30.91 3.40 -10.13
C VAL A 415 -30.00 3.51 -11.36
N THR A 416 -30.07 4.65 -12.06
CA THR A 416 -29.22 4.97 -13.21
C THR A 416 -28.60 6.34 -12.99
N GLN A 417 -27.30 6.46 -13.28
CA GLN A 417 -26.59 7.73 -13.19
C GLN A 417 -26.85 8.59 -14.45
N SER A 418 -26.74 9.90 -14.32
CA SER A 418 -26.82 10.80 -15.47
C SER A 418 -25.67 10.53 -16.46
N VAL A 419 -25.87 10.85 -17.74
CA VAL A 419 -24.85 10.74 -18.78
C VAL A 419 -23.60 11.56 -18.42
N ALA A 420 -23.79 12.74 -17.82
CA ALA A 420 -22.70 13.59 -17.36
C ALA A 420 -21.89 12.92 -16.23
N THR A 421 -22.56 12.28 -15.26
CA THR A 421 -21.92 11.54 -14.18
C THR A 421 -21.10 10.35 -14.71
N VAL A 422 -21.68 9.56 -15.63
CA VAL A 422 -20.99 8.42 -16.25
C VAL A 422 -19.75 8.89 -17.03
N MET A 423 -19.87 9.97 -17.79
CA MET A 423 -18.73 10.55 -18.51
C MET A 423 -17.66 11.09 -17.53
N GLY A 424 -18.08 11.74 -16.46
CA GLY A 424 -17.18 12.21 -15.40
C GLY A 424 -16.41 11.07 -14.75
N ILE A 425 -17.07 9.95 -14.42
CA ILE A 425 -16.40 8.76 -13.86
C ILE A 425 -15.39 8.17 -14.87
N ARG A 426 -15.70 8.17 -16.18
CA ARG A 426 -14.73 7.76 -17.22
C ARG A 426 -13.50 8.65 -17.23
N VAL A 427 -13.67 9.97 -17.13
CA VAL A 427 -12.55 10.92 -17.07
C VAL A 427 -11.69 10.68 -15.83
N LEU A 428 -12.32 10.54 -14.67
CA LEU A 428 -11.63 10.33 -13.40
C LEU A 428 -10.84 9.00 -13.34
N MET A 429 -11.42 7.94 -13.90
CA MET A 429 -10.82 6.60 -13.89
C MET A 429 -9.78 6.38 -15.00
N ILE A 430 -9.89 7.09 -16.14
CA ILE A 430 -9.09 6.80 -17.33
C ILE A 430 -8.17 7.98 -17.66
N VAL A 431 -8.73 9.18 -17.88
CA VAL A 431 -7.96 10.31 -18.40
C VAL A 431 -6.97 10.85 -17.36
N ILE A 432 -7.42 11.03 -16.11
CA ILE A 432 -6.54 11.55 -15.05
C ILE A 432 -5.37 10.59 -14.76
N PRO A 433 -5.55 9.27 -14.60
CA PRO A 433 -4.44 8.35 -14.45
C PRO A 433 -3.48 8.33 -15.66
N ILE A 434 -3.98 8.46 -16.90
CA ILE A 434 -3.11 8.58 -18.08
C ILE A 434 -2.22 9.82 -17.98
N ILE A 435 -2.79 10.98 -17.62
CA ILE A 435 -2.03 12.22 -17.45
C ILE A 435 -0.96 12.06 -16.37
N LEU A 436 -1.28 11.41 -15.26
CA LEU A 436 -0.33 11.15 -14.16
C LEU A 436 0.79 10.19 -14.58
N ALA A 437 0.49 9.14 -15.35
CA ALA A 437 1.49 8.23 -15.89
C ALA A 437 2.44 8.95 -16.88
N LEU A 438 1.89 9.80 -17.76
CA LEU A 438 2.69 10.64 -18.66
C LEU A 438 3.55 11.65 -17.90
N ALA A 439 3.00 12.28 -16.85
CA ALA A 439 3.74 13.21 -15.99
C ALA A 439 4.90 12.48 -15.29
N SER A 440 4.67 11.29 -14.74
CA SER A 440 5.70 10.47 -14.12
C SER A 440 6.84 10.14 -15.10
N PHE A 441 6.49 9.70 -16.30
CA PHE A 441 7.48 9.46 -17.34
C PHE A 441 8.24 10.74 -17.75
N GLY A 442 7.55 11.87 -17.86
CA GLY A 442 8.14 13.17 -18.15
C GLY A 442 9.15 13.62 -17.09
N ILE A 443 8.79 13.43 -15.80
CA ILE A 443 9.69 13.71 -14.67
C ILE A 443 10.93 12.81 -14.74
N TYR A 444 10.76 11.52 -14.96
CA TYR A 444 11.85 10.56 -15.08
C TYR A 444 12.79 10.93 -16.25
N LYS A 445 12.24 11.29 -17.40
CA LYS A 445 13.03 11.64 -18.59
C LYS A 445 13.80 12.94 -18.42
N LYS A 446 13.17 13.97 -17.82
CA LYS A 446 13.72 15.35 -17.78
C LYS A 446 14.55 15.62 -16.53
N TYR A 447 14.12 15.16 -15.37
CA TYR A 447 14.72 15.57 -14.09
C TYR A 447 15.56 14.47 -13.42
N TYR A 448 15.26 13.18 -13.67
CA TYR A 448 16.05 12.09 -13.13
C TYR A 448 17.27 11.84 -14.02
N THR A 449 18.46 12.26 -13.55
CA THR A 449 19.69 12.25 -14.33
C THR A 449 20.65 11.11 -13.99
N LEU A 450 20.31 10.25 -13.00
CA LEU A 450 21.16 9.14 -12.56
C LEU A 450 21.05 7.95 -13.52
N LYS A 451 21.64 8.09 -14.73
CA LYS A 451 21.55 7.13 -15.83
C LYS A 451 22.91 6.99 -16.51
N GLY A 452 23.18 5.80 -17.10
CA GLY A 452 24.38 5.55 -17.91
C GLY A 452 25.67 5.97 -17.22
N GLU A 453 26.56 6.66 -17.95
CA GLU A 453 27.88 7.09 -17.50
C GLU A 453 27.85 7.86 -16.16
N LYS A 454 26.84 8.71 -15.96
CA LYS A 454 26.73 9.47 -14.71
C LYS A 454 26.53 8.58 -13.48
N MET A 455 25.74 7.51 -13.61
CA MET A 455 25.56 6.57 -12.53
C MET A 455 26.81 5.71 -12.29
N GLU A 456 27.52 5.33 -13.35
CA GLU A 456 28.79 4.61 -13.26
C GLU A 456 29.84 5.46 -12.53
N GLU A 457 29.92 6.76 -12.83
CA GLU A 457 30.81 7.70 -12.13
C GLU A 457 30.47 7.78 -10.62
N ILE A 458 29.18 7.87 -10.27
CA ILE A 458 28.73 7.91 -8.88
C ILE A 458 29.10 6.61 -8.16
N THR A 459 28.81 5.45 -8.75
CA THR A 459 29.15 4.14 -8.21
C THR A 459 30.65 4.01 -7.95
N ARG A 460 31.48 4.50 -8.89
CA ARG A 460 32.94 4.52 -8.71
C ARG A 460 33.36 5.38 -7.51
N LYS A 461 32.79 6.60 -7.41
CA LYS A 461 33.10 7.51 -6.28
C LYS A 461 32.69 6.94 -4.94
N VAL A 462 31.51 6.29 -4.85
CA VAL A 462 31.04 5.61 -3.63
C VAL A 462 32.04 4.51 -3.23
N ASN A 463 32.45 3.66 -4.18
CA ASN A 463 33.42 2.58 -3.93
C ASN A 463 34.76 3.13 -3.45
N GLU A 464 35.28 4.23 -4.02
CA GLU A 464 36.50 4.91 -3.58
C GLU A 464 36.36 5.48 -2.16
N MET A 465 35.20 6.07 -1.82
CA MET A 465 34.91 6.57 -0.47
C MET A 465 34.88 5.44 0.56
N HIS A 466 34.24 4.32 0.23
CA HIS A 466 34.17 3.17 1.11
C HIS A 466 35.54 2.51 1.29
N ALA A 467 36.35 2.38 0.26
CA ALA A 467 37.72 1.86 0.34
C ALA A 467 38.59 2.72 1.26
N LYS A 468 38.51 4.06 1.17
CA LYS A 468 39.23 4.98 2.05
C LYS A 468 38.80 4.86 3.52
N LYS A 469 37.50 4.64 3.79
CA LYS A 469 36.99 4.43 5.16
C LYS A 469 37.43 3.09 5.77
N GLN A 470 37.75 2.07 4.98
CA GLN A 470 38.26 0.79 5.45
C GLN A 470 39.76 0.81 5.73
N THR A 471 40.50 1.77 5.16
CA THR A 471 41.95 1.91 5.32
C THR A 471 42.36 2.97 6.38
N ALA A 472 41.41 3.73 6.89
CA ALA A 472 41.57 4.71 7.98
C ALA A 472 41.09 4.13 9.32
#